data_133183bb8edd043b4fff4d9350aac0f0
#
_entry.id   133183bb8edd043b4fff4d9350aac0f0
#
_cell.length_a   1.000
_cell.length_b   1.000
_cell.length_c   1.000
_cell.angle_alpha   90.00
_cell.angle_beta   90.00
_cell.angle_gamma   90.00
#
_symmetry.space_group_name_H-M   'P 1'
#
loop_
_entity.id
_entity.type
_entity.pdbx_description
1 polymer ?
#
loop_
_entity_poly.entity_id
_entity_poly.type
_entity_poly.pdbx_seq_one_letter_code
_entity_poly.pdbx_strand_id
1 'polypeptide(L)'
;MTNKAFQRIYTRLEAITKATVTVKAQGVSNDELATVDGRLAQVVKMKGDMVTLQVFKGTENIPTDAEVIFFGEAPALNVSEQLAGRFFNAYGEPIDGGPAVEGERRFIGGPSVNPYKRKQPSQLIPTGIAGIDLNNTIVSGQKIPFFADPDQPYNQVMAMVALRADVDKIILGGMGLTNDDYLYFKQMFENAGALDKIISFVNTTEQPPVERLLIPDMALTAAEYFAVDKNEKVLVLLTDMTLYADALSIVSNRMDQIPSKDSMPGSLYSDLAKIYEKAVQLPEGGSITIIAVTTLNDGDITHAIPDNTGYITEGQLYLRLDTDTGKVIIDPFRSLSRLKQLVIGKQTREDHSQ
;
A
#
# COMPACT_ATOMS: atom_id res chain seq x y z
N MET A 1 10.52 10.37 -19.59
CA MET A 1 11.93 10.67 -19.94
C MET A 1 12.55 11.38 -18.76
N THR A 2 13.33 10.68 -17.96
CA THR A 2 14.08 11.28 -16.85
C THR A 2 14.99 12.36 -17.41
N ASN A 3 14.90 13.54 -16.85
CA ASN A 3 15.70 14.70 -17.28
C ASN A 3 17.18 14.42 -16.96
N LYS A 4 17.94 13.89 -17.91
CA LYS A 4 19.36 13.52 -17.76
C LYS A 4 20.30 14.65 -17.36
N ALA A 5 19.81 15.89 -17.28
CA ALA A 5 20.63 17.09 -17.06
C ALA A 5 21.17 17.23 -15.62
N PHE A 6 20.71 16.46 -14.65
CA PHE A 6 21.10 16.58 -13.23
C PHE A 6 21.54 15.26 -12.59
N GLN A 7 21.84 14.22 -13.36
CA GLN A 7 22.35 12.96 -12.81
C GLN A 7 23.79 13.16 -12.33
N ARG A 8 24.05 12.75 -11.08
CA ARG A 8 25.40 12.72 -10.49
C ARG A 8 25.91 11.30 -10.54
N ILE A 9 27.08 11.12 -11.14
CA ILE A 9 27.68 9.81 -11.36
C ILE A 9 28.96 9.71 -10.52
N TYR A 10 29.05 8.62 -9.76
CA TYR A 10 30.23 8.27 -8.96
C TYR A 10 30.65 6.84 -9.30
N THR A 11 31.95 6.57 -9.35
CA THR A 11 32.50 5.28 -9.82
C THR A 11 33.39 4.61 -8.78
N ARG A 12 33.36 5.08 -7.52
CA ARG A 12 34.15 4.49 -6.44
C ARG A 12 33.30 4.24 -5.23
N LEU A 13 33.19 2.97 -4.88
CA LEU A 13 32.50 2.53 -3.68
C LEU A 13 33.49 2.48 -2.51
N GLU A 14 33.12 3.03 -1.37
CA GLU A 14 33.94 3.02 -0.13
C GLU A 14 33.68 1.76 0.69
N ALA A 15 32.46 1.21 0.65
CA ALA A 15 32.11 -0.02 1.33
C ALA A 15 30.92 -0.72 0.64
N ILE A 16 30.93 -2.05 0.66
CA ILE A 16 29.84 -2.91 0.20
C ILE A 16 29.51 -3.87 1.34
N THR A 17 28.25 -3.93 1.74
CA THR A 17 27.71 -4.92 2.68
C THR A 17 26.68 -5.80 1.97
N LYS A 18 26.04 -6.76 2.68
CA LYS A 18 25.03 -7.66 2.09
C LYS A 18 23.83 -6.94 1.45
N ALA A 19 23.60 -5.67 1.79
CA ALA A 19 22.41 -4.95 1.33
C ALA A 19 22.69 -3.50 0.98
N THR A 20 23.81 -2.96 1.42
CA THR A 20 24.09 -1.53 1.26
C THR A 20 25.43 -1.30 0.58
N VAL A 21 25.49 -0.18 -0.10
CA VAL A 21 26.71 0.36 -0.70
C VAL A 21 26.93 1.75 -0.12
N THR A 22 28.18 2.06 0.25
CA THR A 22 28.54 3.39 0.70
C THR A 22 29.46 4.05 -0.32
N VAL A 23 29.12 5.29 -0.67
CA VAL A 23 29.87 6.12 -1.64
C VAL A 23 30.10 7.50 -1.05
N LYS A 24 31.20 8.16 -1.44
CA LYS A 24 31.36 9.60 -1.21
C LYS A 24 30.63 10.39 -2.25
N ALA A 25 29.61 11.16 -1.82
CA ALA A 25 28.82 12.00 -2.70
C ALA A 25 28.40 13.29 -2.03
N GLN A 26 28.20 14.34 -2.80
CA GLN A 26 27.76 15.66 -2.33
C GLN A 26 26.47 16.09 -2.98
N GLY A 27 25.67 16.87 -2.24
CA GLY A 27 24.41 17.40 -2.73
C GLY A 27 23.32 16.35 -2.94
N VAL A 28 23.44 15.21 -2.26
CA VAL A 28 22.46 14.11 -2.23
C VAL A 28 21.48 14.37 -1.10
N SER A 29 20.23 13.97 -1.26
CA SER A 29 19.16 14.11 -0.27
C SER A 29 18.85 12.76 0.37
N ASN A 30 18.26 12.78 1.58
CA ASN A 30 17.68 11.57 2.17
C ASN A 30 16.56 11.05 1.25
N ASP A 31 16.41 9.73 1.24
CA ASP A 31 15.40 9.03 0.42
C ASP A 31 15.56 9.20 -1.10
N GLU A 32 16.62 9.86 -1.55
CA GLU A 32 16.91 10.03 -2.98
C GLU A 32 17.12 8.66 -3.65
N LEU A 33 16.54 8.49 -4.83
CA LEU A 33 16.74 7.31 -5.64
C LEU A 33 18.07 7.39 -6.42
N ALA A 34 18.68 6.22 -6.59
CA ALA A 34 19.88 6.04 -7.37
C ALA A 34 19.90 4.65 -8.03
N THR A 35 20.84 4.44 -8.94
CA THR A 35 21.24 3.08 -9.34
C THR A 35 22.67 2.81 -8.91
N VAL A 36 22.93 1.56 -8.55
CA VAL A 36 24.26 1.02 -8.27
C VAL A 36 24.44 -0.20 -9.18
N ASP A 37 25.37 -0.13 -10.10
CA ASP A 37 25.58 -1.16 -11.11
C ASP A 37 24.27 -1.50 -11.87
N GLY A 38 23.51 -0.46 -12.23
CA GLY A 38 22.19 -0.61 -12.87
C GLY A 38 21.07 -1.14 -11.98
N ARG A 39 21.32 -1.43 -10.71
CA ARG A 39 20.32 -1.89 -9.73
C ARG A 39 19.76 -0.69 -8.98
N LEU A 40 18.43 -0.62 -8.88
CA LEU A 40 17.79 0.44 -8.13
C LEU A 40 18.21 0.40 -6.67
N ALA A 41 18.46 1.59 -6.12
CA ALA A 41 18.87 1.81 -4.76
C ALA A 41 18.25 3.10 -4.20
N GLN A 42 18.23 3.24 -2.89
CA GLN A 42 17.72 4.41 -2.19
C GLN A 42 18.70 4.84 -1.11
N VAL A 43 18.86 6.14 -0.94
CA VAL A 43 19.66 6.72 0.15
C VAL A 43 18.96 6.48 1.49
N VAL A 44 19.63 5.75 2.38
CA VAL A 44 19.08 5.40 3.71
C VAL A 44 19.83 6.04 4.86
N LYS A 45 21.05 6.54 4.61
CA LYS A 45 21.84 7.21 5.62
C LYS A 45 22.87 8.15 5.00
N MET A 46 23.03 9.30 5.63
CA MET A 46 24.11 10.26 5.29
C MET A 46 24.91 10.65 6.54
N LYS A 47 26.24 10.68 6.41
CA LYS A 47 27.15 11.15 7.45
C LYS A 47 28.27 11.97 6.78
N GLY A 48 28.17 13.28 6.80
CA GLY A 48 29.06 14.16 6.03
C GLY A 48 28.89 13.91 4.53
N ASP A 49 29.98 13.58 3.84
CA ASP A 49 30.01 13.22 2.44
C ASP A 49 29.82 11.71 2.17
N MET A 50 29.71 10.91 3.24
CA MET A 50 29.46 9.47 3.14
C MET A 50 27.97 9.21 3.03
N VAL A 51 27.55 8.66 1.87
CA VAL A 51 26.17 8.32 1.54
C VAL A 51 26.04 6.80 1.49
N THR A 52 25.14 6.25 2.30
CA THR A 52 24.82 4.82 2.30
C THR A 52 23.52 4.59 1.53
N LEU A 53 23.59 3.75 0.54
CA LEU A 53 22.50 3.35 -0.33
C LEU A 53 22.09 1.93 -0.02
N GLN A 54 20.81 1.70 0.14
CA GLN A 54 20.23 0.36 0.13
C GLN A 54 19.97 -0.07 -1.30
N VAL A 55 20.54 -1.20 -1.70
CA VAL A 55 20.33 -1.77 -3.05
C VAL A 55 19.21 -2.80 -3.00
N PHE A 56 18.11 -2.53 -3.68
CA PHE A 56 16.89 -3.35 -3.60
C PHE A 56 17.08 -4.79 -4.07
N LYS A 57 17.89 -5.03 -5.09
CA LYS A 57 18.18 -6.37 -5.62
C LYS A 57 19.39 -7.05 -4.95
N GLY A 58 19.89 -6.49 -3.83
CA GLY A 58 21.10 -6.98 -3.18
C GLY A 58 22.39 -6.49 -3.84
N THR A 59 23.51 -6.80 -3.19
CA THR A 59 24.84 -6.29 -3.57
C THR A 59 25.77 -7.38 -4.11
N GLU A 60 25.26 -8.59 -4.31
CA GLU A 60 26.05 -9.71 -4.83
C GLU A 60 26.65 -9.36 -6.19
N ASN A 61 27.95 -9.61 -6.33
CA ASN A 61 28.73 -9.36 -7.55
C ASN A 61 28.80 -7.87 -7.98
N ILE A 62 28.52 -6.90 -7.10
CA ILE A 62 28.78 -5.49 -7.39
C ILE A 62 30.30 -5.25 -7.25
N PRO A 63 31.00 -4.78 -8.29
CA PRO A 63 32.40 -4.44 -8.20
C PRO A 63 32.60 -3.12 -7.42
N THR A 64 33.79 -2.94 -6.85
CA THR A 64 34.12 -1.74 -6.05
C THR A 64 34.22 -0.45 -6.87
N ASP A 65 34.33 -0.58 -8.18
CA ASP A 65 34.35 0.50 -9.17
C ASP A 65 33.00 0.63 -9.91
N ALA A 66 31.93 0.01 -9.38
CA ALA A 66 30.59 0.11 -9.95
C ALA A 66 30.11 1.56 -10.03
N GLU A 67 29.37 1.82 -11.08
CA GLU A 67 28.76 3.13 -11.29
C GLU A 67 27.56 3.35 -10.35
N VAL A 68 27.56 4.48 -9.65
CA VAL A 68 26.42 4.96 -8.85
C VAL A 68 25.87 6.21 -9.51
N ILE A 69 24.62 6.17 -9.93
CA ILE A 69 23.92 7.28 -10.56
C ILE A 69 22.82 7.76 -9.62
N PHE A 70 22.93 8.97 -9.09
CA PHE A 70 21.88 9.62 -8.31
C PHE A 70 20.93 10.35 -9.24
N PHE A 71 19.62 10.23 -8.98
CA PHE A 71 18.58 10.83 -9.82
C PHE A 71 18.23 12.26 -9.42
N GLY A 72 18.72 12.74 -8.26
CA GLY A 72 18.43 14.07 -7.75
C GLY A 72 17.04 14.23 -7.16
N GLU A 73 16.30 13.14 -6.95
CA GLU A 73 14.92 13.19 -6.50
C GLU A 73 14.52 11.93 -5.71
N ALA A 74 13.57 12.10 -4.80
CA ALA A 74 12.90 11.02 -4.11
C ALA A 74 11.88 10.31 -5.03
N PRO A 75 11.41 9.11 -4.67
CA PRO A 75 10.34 8.44 -5.40
C PRO A 75 9.12 9.34 -5.56
N ALA A 76 8.59 9.40 -6.77
CA ALA A 76 7.47 10.27 -7.10
C ALA A 76 6.52 9.63 -8.11
N LEU A 77 5.26 10.01 -8.06
CA LEU A 77 4.21 9.63 -8.99
C LEU A 77 3.72 10.85 -9.77
N ASN A 78 3.56 10.71 -11.07
CA ASN A 78 2.82 11.70 -11.85
C ASN A 78 1.33 11.46 -11.66
N VAL A 79 0.63 12.43 -11.09
CA VAL A 79 -0.80 12.32 -10.78
C VAL A 79 -1.64 13.11 -11.77
N SER A 80 -2.64 12.47 -12.34
CA SER A 80 -3.69 13.06 -13.17
C SER A 80 -4.85 12.09 -13.31
N GLU A 81 -5.92 12.49 -13.97
CA GLU A 81 -7.06 11.63 -14.28
C GLU A 81 -6.69 10.45 -15.21
N GLN A 82 -5.56 10.55 -15.92
CA GLN A 82 -5.02 9.46 -16.75
C GLN A 82 -4.59 8.21 -15.96
N LEU A 83 -4.51 8.29 -14.63
CA LEU A 83 -4.29 7.11 -13.78
C LEU A 83 -5.45 6.14 -13.81
N ALA A 84 -6.68 6.62 -14.02
CA ALA A 84 -7.88 5.79 -14.02
C ALA A 84 -7.85 4.76 -15.15
N GLY A 85 -8.22 3.55 -14.85
CA GLY A 85 -8.23 2.44 -15.81
C GLY A 85 -6.89 1.74 -16.03
N ARG A 86 -5.84 2.14 -15.30
CA ARG A 86 -4.47 1.75 -15.61
C ARG A 86 -3.86 0.82 -14.56
N PHE A 87 -2.88 0.05 -15.01
CA PHE A 87 -2.05 -0.82 -14.18
C PHE A 87 -0.60 -0.33 -14.20
N PHE A 88 -0.01 -0.23 -13.01
CA PHE A 88 1.34 0.27 -12.80
C PHE A 88 2.16 -0.69 -11.96
N ASN A 89 3.48 -0.67 -12.15
CA ASN A 89 4.44 -1.33 -11.25
C ASN A 89 4.69 -0.49 -9.98
N ALA A 90 5.59 -0.96 -9.12
CA ALA A 90 5.97 -0.29 -7.88
C ALA A 90 6.63 1.09 -8.06
N TYR A 91 7.01 1.45 -9.27
CA TYR A 91 7.62 2.74 -9.61
C TYR A 91 6.66 3.72 -10.30
N GLY A 92 5.38 3.33 -10.41
CA GLY A 92 4.38 4.12 -11.13
C GLY A 92 4.53 4.08 -12.66
N GLU A 93 5.28 3.10 -13.19
CA GLU A 93 5.41 2.88 -14.63
C GLU A 93 4.28 1.99 -15.12
N PRO A 94 3.65 2.31 -16.26
CA PRO A 94 2.59 1.50 -16.83
C PRO A 94 3.06 0.08 -17.20
N ILE A 95 2.26 -0.93 -16.82
CA ILE A 95 2.47 -2.35 -17.18
C ILE A 95 1.35 -2.89 -18.07
N ASP A 96 0.41 -2.06 -18.46
CA ASP A 96 -0.72 -2.37 -19.33
C ASP A 96 -0.47 -2.09 -20.81
N GLY A 97 0.76 -1.69 -21.16
CA GLY A 97 1.16 -1.34 -22.54
C GLY A 97 0.73 0.06 -22.98
N GLY A 98 0.08 0.83 -22.10
CA GLY A 98 -0.31 2.21 -22.38
C GLY A 98 0.84 3.22 -22.20
N PRO A 99 0.65 4.49 -22.60
CA PRO A 99 1.66 5.53 -22.46
C PRO A 99 1.92 5.88 -20.99
N ALA A 100 3.07 6.52 -20.74
CA ALA A 100 3.36 7.12 -19.43
C ALA A 100 2.31 8.18 -19.09
N VAL A 101 1.98 8.27 -17.79
CA VAL A 101 1.04 9.27 -17.30
C VAL A 101 1.70 10.63 -17.27
N GLU A 102 1.03 11.62 -17.84
CA GLU A 102 1.42 13.02 -17.75
C GLU A 102 0.59 13.70 -16.65
N GLY A 103 1.23 14.56 -15.86
CA GLY A 103 0.55 15.25 -14.78
C GLY A 103 1.49 15.92 -13.79
N GLU A 104 0.92 16.35 -12.68
CA GLU A 104 1.68 16.91 -11.57
C GLU A 104 2.57 15.82 -10.94
N ARG A 105 3.84 16.15 -10.71
CA ARG A 105 4.76 15.23 -10.06
C ARG A 105 4.66 15.37 -8.54
N ARG A 106 4.28 14.32 -7.85
CA ARG A 106 4.18 14.27 -6.39
C ARG A 106 5.12 13.25 -5.80
N PHE A 107 5.87 13.67 -4.78
CA PHE A 107 6.67 12.75 -3.98
C PHE A 107 5.76 11.83 -3.18
N ILE A 108 6.08 10.53 -3.17
CA ILE A 108 5.34 9.52 -2.42
C ILE A 108 5.76 9.54 -0.93
N GLY A 109 4.95 8.94 -0.08
CA GLY A 109 5.26 8.82 1.35
C GLY A 109 5.20 10.14 2.13
N GLY A 110 4.56 11.18 1.58
CA GLY A 110 4.32 12.45 2.28
C GLY A 110 3.49 12.28 3.57
N PRO A 111 3.38 13.32 4.41
CA PRO A 111 2.62 13.25 5.65
C PRO A 111 1.12 13.06 5.38
N SER A 112 0.41 12.48 6.34
CA SER A 112 -1.05 12.41 6.31
C SER A 112 -1.67 13.81 6.44
N VAL A 113 -2.93 13.94 6.00
CA VAL A 113 -3.68 15.20 6.12
C VAL A 113 -3.71 15.65 7.59
N ASN A 114 -3.41 16.92 7.82
CA ASN A 114 -3.41 17.50 9.17
C ASN A 114 -4.75 17.24 9.88
N PRO A 115 -4.76 16.78 11.14
CA PRO A 115 -5.98 16.52 11.91
C PRO A 115 -6.99 17.66 11.90
N TYR A 116 -6.54 18.91 11.94
CA TYR A 116 -7.42 20.09 11.88
C TYR A 116 -8.25 20.17 10.59
N LYS A 117 -7.75 19.62 9.48
CA LYS A 117 -8.44 19.58 8.18
C LYS A 117 -9.32 18.35 8.00
N ARG A 118 -9.42 17.48 9.01
CA ARG A 118 -10.21 16.26 8.95
C ARG A 118 -11.61 16.48 9.49
N LYS A 119 -12.57 15.79 8.92
CA LYS A 119 -13.93 15.66 9.43
C LYS A 119 -14.11 14.30 10.09
N GLN A 120 -14.97 14.23 11.08
CA GLN A 120 -15.38 12.94 11.64
C GLN A 120 -16.07 12.11 10.56
N PRO A 121 -15.69 10.82 10.39
CA PRO A 121 -16.35 9.89 9.49
C PRO A 121 -17.87 9.88 9.70
N SER A 122 -18.64 10.04 8.63
CA SER A 122 -20.10 10.19 8.75
C SER A 122 -20.90 9.69 7.56
N GLN A 123 -20.26 9.09 6.56
CA GLN A 123 -20.92 8.60 5.35
C GLN A 123 -20.74 7.08 5.21
N LEU A 124 -21.86 6.39 4.94
CA LEU A 124 -21.88 4.97 4.63
C LEU A 124 -21.18 4.69 3.31
N ILE A 125 -20.41 3.60 3.26
CA ILE A 125 -19.93 2.99 2.02
C ILE A 125 -20.55 1.61 1.89
N PRO A 126 -21.60 1.43 1.09
CA PRO A 126 -22.12 0.11 0.75
C PRO A 126 -21.09 -0.67 -0.06
N THR A 127 -20.82 -1.93 0.35
CA THR A 127 -19.88 -2.82 -0.34
C THR A 127 -20.59 -3.85 -1.23
N GLY A 128 -21.91 -3.99 -1.07
CA GLY A 128 -22.69 -5.02 -1.72
C GLY A 128 -22.45 -6.43 -1.21
N ILE A 129 -21.73 -6.56 -0.08
CA ILE A 129 -21.45 -7.83 0.60
C ILE A 129 -22.21 -7.84 1.92
N ALA A 130 -23.25 -8.70 2.02
CA ALA A 130 -24.15 -8.72 3.16
C ALA A 130 -23.43 -8.88 4.51
N GLY A 131 -22.40 -9.73 4.61
CA GLY A 131 -21.63 -9.93 5.84
C GLY A 131 -20.87 -8.68 6.28
N ILE A 132 -20.54 -7.77 5.37
CA ILE A 132 -19.94 -6.47 5.69
C ILE A 132 -21.05 -5.47 5.99
N ASP A 133 -21.97 -5.25 5.06
CA ASP A 133 -22.93 -4.15 5.13
C ASP A 133 -23.91 -4.27 6.30
N LEU A 134 -24.32 -5.50 6.66
CA LEU A 134 -25.25 -5.75 7.76
C LEU A 134 -24.56 -5.71 9.14
N ASN A 135 -23.40 -6.34 9.27
CA ASN A 135 -22.78 -6.55 10.58
C ASN A 135 -21.67 -5.55 10.90
N ASN A 136 -20.95 -5.09 9.88
CA ASN A 136 -19.68 -4.40 10.02
C ASN A 136 -19.58 -3.12 9.19
N THR A 137 -20.68 -2.55 8.84
CA THR A 137 -20.88 -1.36 8.01
C THR A 137 -19.66 -0.44 7.90
N ILE A 138 -19.12 -0.29 6.68
CA ILE A 138 -17.96 0.54 6.40
C ILE A 138 -18.34 2.02 6.34
N VAL A 139 -17.50 2.86 6.91
CA VAL A 139 -17.69 4.30 6.95
C VAL A 139 -16.58 5.01 6.18
N SER A 140 -16.94 6.03 5.43
CA SER A 140 -16.01 6.84 4.65
C SER A 140 -14.92 7.44 5.55
N GLY A 141 -13.67 7.31 5.15
CA GLY A 141 -12.51 7.74 5.95
C GLY A 141 -12.03 6.72 6.99
N GLN A 142 -12.65 5.53 7.04
CA GLN A 142 -12.26 4.44 7.93
C GLN A 142 -11.05 3.68 7.40
N LYS A 143 -10.22 3.18 8.32
CA LYS A 143 -9.19 2.18 8.07
C LYS A 143 -9.55 0.89 8.79
N ILE A 144 -9.69 -0.19 8.04
CA ILE A 144 -10.11 -1.49 8.59
C ILE A 144 -9.30 -2.64 7.94
N PRO A 145 -8.72 -3.55 8.74
CA PRO A 145 -8.04 -4.72 8.21
C PRO A 145 -9.05 -5.80 7.83
N PHE A 146 -8.63 -6.62 6.90
CA PHE A 146 -9.31 -7.80 6.45
C PHE A 146 -8.44 -9.03 6.76
N PHE A 147 -8.72 -9.71 7.85
CA PHE A 147 -7.97 -10.87 8.29
C PHE A 147 -8.43 -12.14 7.57
N ALA A 148 -7.50 -12.90 7.05
CA ALA A 148 -7.75 -14.14 6.35
C ALA A 148 -6.58 -15.12 6.50
N ASP A 149 -6.84 -16.42 6.45
CA ASP A 149 -5.76 -17.38 6.28
C ASP A 149 -5.27 -17.39 4.82
N PRO A 150 -4.01 -17.76 4.55
CA PRO A 150 -3.42 -17.65 3.20
C PRO A 150 -4.11 -18.47 2.12
N ASP A 151 -4.79 -19.56 2.49
CA ASP A 151 -5.54 -20.46 1.59
C ASP A 151 -6.95 -19.96 1.26
N GLN A 152 -7.40 -18.88 1.90
CA GLN A 152 -8.73 -18.32 1.68
C GLN A 152 -8.75 -17.35 0.50
N PRO A 153 -9.88 -17.21 -0.19
CA PRO A 153 -10.00 -16.40 -1.40
C PRO A 153 -10.17 -14.90 -1.11
N TYR A 154 -9.32 -14.32 -0.28
CA TYR A 154 -9.42 -12.92 0.12
C TYR A 154 -9.28 -11.95 -1.06
N ASN A 155 -8.45 -12.26 -2.06
CA ASN A 155 -8.33 -11.43 -3.27
C ASN A 155 -9.62 -11.43 -4.09
N GLN A 156 -10.37 -12.54 -4.11
CA GLN A 156 -11.68 -12.58 -4.75
C GLN A 156 -12.70 -11.68 -4.03
N VAL A 157 -12.68 -11.67 -2.70
CA VAL A 157 -13.52 -10.77 -1.91
C VAL A 157 -13.13 -9.31 -2.15
N MET A 158 -11.83 -9.00 -2.22
CA MET A 158 -11.35 -7.64 -2.55
C MET A 158 -11.81 -7.20 -3.93
N ALA A 159 -11.74 -8.08 -4.94
CA ALA A 159 -12.26 -7.78 -6.28
C ALA A 159 -13.78 -7.51 -6.27
N MET A 160 -14.55 -8.28 -5.51
CA MET A 160 -15.99 -8.04 -5.35
C MET A 160 -16.28 -6.71 -4.67
N VAL A 161 -15.54 -6.35 -3.62
CA VAL A 161 -15.65 -5.02 -2.98
C VAL A 161 -15.33 -3.92 -3.98
N ALA A 162 -14.25 -4.06 -4.75
CA ALA A 162 -13.87 -3.10 -5.77
C ALA A 162 -14.98 -2.86 -6.82
N LEU A 163 -15.66 -3.92 -7.24
CA LEU A 163 -16.71 -3.81 -8.27
C LEU A 163 -18.02 -3.26 -7.74
N ARG A 164 -18.31 -3.41 -6.45
CA ARG A 164 -19.63 -3.13 -5.86
C ARG A 164 -19.67 -1.90 -4.95
N ALA A 165 -18.52 -1.49 -4.42
CA ALA A 165 -18.48 -0.35 -3.51
C ALA A 165 -18.95 0.94 -4.19
N ASP A 166 -19.83 1.67 -3.49
CA ASP A 166 -20.36 2.96 -3.94
C ASP A 166 -19.39 4.10 -3.63
N VAL A 167 -18.35 4.18 -4.46
CA VAL A 167 -17.28 5.19 -4.38
C VAL A 167 -16.88 5.66 -5.78
N ASP A 168 -16.25 6.83 -5.86
CA ASP A 168 -15.88 7.44 -7.14
C ASP A 168 -14.64 6.79 -7.75
N LYS A 169 -13.65 6.49 -6.93
CA LYS A 169 -12.40 5.83 -7.35
C LYS A 169 -12.02 4.69 -6.41
N ILE A 170 -11.41 3.68 -7.00
CA ILE A 170 -10.86 2.53 -6.29
C ILE A 170 -9.39 2.40 -6.65
N ILE A 171 -8.54 2.23 -5.66
CA ILE A 171 -7.12 2.04 -5.87
C ILE A 171 -6.70 0.72 -5.27
N LEU A 172 -6.23 -0.18 -6.12
CA LEU A 172 -5.67 -1.46 -5.71
C LEU A 172 -4.16 -1.31 -5.53
N GLY A 173 -3.67 -1.61 -4.33
CA GLY A 173 -2.25 -1.79 -4.03
C GLY A 173 -1.95 -3.27 -3.79
N GLY A 174 -1.47 -3.96 -4.82
CA GLY A 174 -1.15 -5.39 -4.78
C GLY A 174 0.33 -5.61 -4.44
N MET A 175 0.60 -6.29 -3.33
CA MET A 175 1.94 -6.57 -2.83
C MET A 175 2.23 -8.06 -2.84
N GLY A 176 3.12 -8.51 -3.71
CA GLY A 176 3.49 -9.91 -3.85
C GLY A 176 2.34 -10.79 -4.38
N LEU A 177 1.51 -10.26 -5.27
CA LEU A 177 0.47 -11.03 -5.92
C LEU A 177 1.07 -12.20 -6.71
N THR A 178 0.43 -13.34 -6.68
CA THR A 178 0.72 -14.39 -7.66
C THR A 178 0.32 -13.91 -9.06
N ASN A 179 0.87 -14.52 -10.10
CA ASN A 179 0.47 -14.21 -11.47
C ASN A 179 -1.02 -14.50 -11.70
N ASP A 180 -1.54 -15.54 -11.06
CA ASP A 180 -2.96 -15.90 -11.15
C ASP A 180 -3.85 -14.85 -10.48
N ASP A 181 -3.49 -14.34 -9.31
CA ASP A 181 -4.21 -13.25 -8.65
C ASP A 181 -4.18 -11.96 -9.47
N TYR A 182 -3.00 -11.60 -10.01
CA TYR A 182 -2.89 -10.44 -10.89
C TYR A 182 -3.81 -10.55 -12.11
N LEU A 183 -3.79 -11.69 -12.80
CA LEU A 183 -4.66 -11.94 -13.95
C LEU A 183 -6.13 -11.97 -13.55
N TYR A 184 -6.45 -12.52 -12.39
CA TYR A 184 -7.80 -12.53 -11.85
C TYR A 184 -8.34 -11.10 -11.65
N PHE A 185 -7.60 -10.23 -10.95
CA PHE A 185 -8.00 -8.83 -10.79
C PHE A 185 -8.19 -8.13 -12.14
N LYS A 186 -7.23 -8.28 -13.04
CA LYS A 186 -7.29 -7.68 -14.37
C LYS A 186 -8.54 -8.10 -15.14
N GLN A 187 -8.79 -9.40 -15.24
CA GLN A 187 -9.94 -9.95 -15.96
C GLN A 187 -11.27 -9.54 -15.32
N MET A 188 -11.35 -9.56 -13.98
CA MET A 188 -12.56 -9.16 -13.26
C MET A 188 -12.90 -7.70 -13.53
N PHE A 189 -11.93 -6.81 -13.54
CA PHE A 189 -12.14 -5.38 -13.79
C PHE A 189 -12.47 -5.09 -15.25
N GLU A 190 -11.81 -5.75 -16.19
CA GLU A 190 -12.09 -5.66 -17.63
C GLU A 190 -13.49 -6.17 -17.97
N ASN A 191 -13.85 -7.37 -17.49
CA ASN A 191 -15.14 -8.00 -17.76
C ASN A 191 -16.32 -7.22 -17.15
N ALA A 192 -16.12 -6.57 -16.03
CA ALA A 192 -17.16 -5.76 -15.39
C ALA A 192 -17.32 -4.37 -16.04
N GLY A 193 -16.45 -3.97 -16.96
CA GLY A 193 -16.44 -2.63 -17.53
C GLY A 193 -16.19 -1.53 -16.50
N ALA A 194 -15.49 -1.87 -15.40
CA ALA A 194 -15.29 -0.98 -14.25
C ALA A 194 -13.91 -0.29 -14.25
N LEU A 195 -13.14 -0.47 -15.32
CA LEU A 195 -11.77 0.05 -15.38
C LEU A 195 -11.70 1.57 -15.15
N ASP A 196 -12.66 2.34 -15.69
CA ASP A 196 -12.63 3.81 -15.62
C ASP A 196 -12.51 4.39 -14.20
N LYS A 197 -12.87 3.60 -13.17
CA LYS A 197 -12.77 4.03 -11.78
C LYS A 197 -11.68 3.30 -10.98
N ILE A 198 -10.97 2.33 -11.58
CA ILE A 198 -10.00 1.50 -10.87
C ILE A 198 -8.59 1.84 -11.31
N ILE A 199 -7.68 2.02 -10.35
CA ILE A 199 -6.25 2.26 -10.54
C ILE A 199 -5.52 1.16 -9.79
N SER A 200 -4.53 0.52 -10.42
CA SER A 200 -3.83 -0.61 -9.82
C SER A 200 -2.33 -0.39 -9.81
N PHE A 201 -1.72 -0.46 -8.62
CA PHE A 201 -0.27 -0.54 -8.43
C PHE A 201 0.06 -1.95 -7.96
N VAL A 202 0.92 -2.66 -8.68
CA VAL A 202 1.11 -4.10 -8.46
C VAL A 202 2.59 -4.46 -8.43
N ASN A 203 2.96 -5.24 -7.41
CA ASN A 203 4.18 -6.03 -7.36
C ASN A 203 3.77 -7.50 -7.31
N THR A 204 4.37 -8.31 -8.17
CA THR A 204 4.11 -9.76 -8.20
C THR A 204 5.20 -10.55 -7.46
N THR A 205 4.97 -11.84 -7.25
CA THR A 205 5.95 -12.74 -6.62
C THR A 205 7.25 -12.90 -7.43
N GLU A 206 7.22 -12.61 -8.72
CA GLU A 206 8.40 -12.67 -9.59
C GLU A 206 9.30 -11.44 -9.43
N GLN A 207 8.79 -10.35 -8.88
CA GLN A 207 9.52 -9.10 -8.68
C GLN A 207 10.19 -9.06 -7.30
N PRO A 208 11.23 -8.23 -7.12
CA PRO A 208 11.92 -8.13 -5.84
C PRO A 208 10.98 -7.80 -4.68
N PRO A 209 11.03 -8.53 -3.54
CA PRO A 209 10.14 -8.29 -2.41
C PRO A 209 10.22 -6.87 -1.84
N VAL A 210 11.38 -6.22 -1.94
CA VAL A 210 11.58 -4.87 -1.40
C VAL A 210 10.75 -3.81 -2.15
N GLU A 211 10.43 -4.06 -3.42
CA GLU A 211 9.56 -3.17 -4.21
C GLU A 211 8.13 -3.07 -3.62
N ARG A 212 7.70 -4.07 -2.83
CA ARG A 212 6.40 -4.05 -2.11
C ARG A 212 6.27 -2.84 -1.20
N LEU A 213 7.40 -2.32 -0.67
CA LEU A 213 7.40 -1.17 0.23
C LEU A 213 6.95 0.14 -0.44
N LEU A 214 7.06 0.23 -1.75
CA LEU A 214 6.64 1.41 -2.52
C LEU A 214 5.13 1.38 -2.88
N ILE A 215 4.52 0.20 -2.93
CA ILE A 215 3.14 0.03 -3.40
C ILE A 215 2.12 0.83 -2.57
N PRO A 216 2.11 0.76 -1.22
CA PRO A 216 1.17 1.53 -0.44
C PRO A 216 1.34 3.04 -0.63
N ASP A 217 2.58 3.51 -0.68
CA ASP A 217 2.87 4.93 -0.88
C ASP A 217 2.44 5.43 -2.26
N MET A 218 2.62 4.63 -3.33
CA MET A 218 2.10 4.94 -4.67
C MET A 218 0.57 5.00 -4.69
N ALA A 219 -0.08 3.97 -4.14
CA ALA A 219 -1.54 3.90 -4.07
C ALA A 219 -2.14 5.07 -3.29
N LEU A 220 -1.56 5.40 -2.13
CA LEU A 220 -2.04 6.48 -1.29
C LEU A 220 -1.75 7.86 -1.85
N THR A 221 -0.64 8.04 -2.58
CA THR A 221 -0.36 9.30 -3.29
C THR A 221 -1.40 9.55 -4.40
N ALA A 222 -1.77 8.51 -5.15
CA ALA A 222 -2.87 8.59 -6.11
C ALA A 222 -4.21 8.87 -5.39
N ALA A 223 -4.47 8.21 -4.25
CA ALA A 223 -5.69 8.44 -3.47
C ALA A 223 -5.80 9.88 -2.95
N GLU A 224 -4.69 10.45 -2.48
CA GLU A 224 -4.65 11.86 -2.05
C GLU A 224 -4.99 12.82 -3.18
N TYR A 225 -4.51 12.57 -4.41
CA TYR A 225 -4.86 13.40 -5.57
C TYR A 225 -6.38 13.40 -5.81
N PHE A 226 -7.02 12.23 -5.88
CA PHE A 226 -8.46 12.18 -6.14
C PHE A 226 -9.29 12.66 -4.95
N ALA A 227 -8.91 12.34 -3.72
CA ALA A 227 -9.68 12.72 -2.55
C ALA A 227 -9.52 14.21 -2.18
N VAL A 228 -8.29 14.74 -2.23
CA VAL A 228 -8.02 16.11 -1.77
C VAL A 228 -8.23 17.13 -2.88
N ASP A 229 -7.72 16.88 -4.09
CA ASP A 229 -7.75 17.87 -5.16
C ASP A 229 -9.03 17.77 -6.01
N LYS A 230 -9.57 16.55 -6.16
CA LYS A 230 -10.80 16.30 -6.94
C LYS A 230 -12.04 16.16 -6.06
N ASN A 231 -11.87 16.10 -4.75
CA ASN A 231 -12.95 15.96 -3.78
C ASN A 231 -13.79 14.68 -3.97
N GLU A 232 -13.15 13.60 -4.39
CA GLU A 232 -13.76 12.30 -4.66
C GLU A 232 -13.69 11.37 -3.46
N LYS A 233 -14.62 10.42 -3.39
CA LYS A 233 -14.61 9.31 -2.42
C LYS A 233 -13.72 8.22 -2.98
N VAL A 234 -12.59 7.97 -2.33
CA VAL A 234 -11.61 6.97 -2.76
C VAL A 234 -11.58 5.81 -1.79
N LEU A 235 -11.70 4.59 -2.32
CA LEU A 235 -11.47 3.36 -1.58
C LEU A 235 -10.13 2.77 -1.99
N VAL A 236 -9.23 2.61 -1.04
CA VAL A 236 -7.92 1.97 -1.24
C VAL A 236 -7.97 0.55 -0.71
N LEU A 237 -7.64 -0.41 -1.56
CA LEU A 237 -7.56 -1.83 -1.24
C LEU A 237 -6.09 -2.23 -1.25
N LEU A 238 -5.54 -2.58 -0.09
CA LEU A 238 -4.15 -3.04 0.04
C LEU A 238 -4.14 -4.55 0.29
N THR A 239 -3.44 -5.30 -0.54
CA THR A 239 -3.32 -6.76 -0.44
C THR A 239 -1.94 -7.22 -0.90
N ASP A 240 -1.07 -7.81 -0.08
CA ASP A 240 -1.23 -8.24 1.30
C ASP A 240 -0.25 -7.47 2.22
N MET A 241 -0.74 -6.97 3.34
CA MET A 241 0.08 -6.22 4.31
C MET A 241 1.05 -7.12 5.10
N THR A 242 0.79 -8.41 5.17
CA THR A 242 1.76 -9.37 5.72
C THR A 242 2.98 -9.46 4.83
N LEU A 243 2.79 -9.51 3.50
CA LEU A 243 3.90 -9.50 2.55
C LEU A 243 4.63 -8.16 2.50
N TYR A 244 3.96 -7.05 2.81
CA TYR A 244 4.60 -5.75 3.05
C TYR A 244 5.53 -5.82 4.29
N ALA A 245 5.02 -6.33 5.40
CA ALA A 245 5.80 -6.44 6.65
C ALA A 245 6.98 -7.41 6.50
N ASP A 246 6.84 -8.49 5.74
CA ASP A 246 7.95 -9.39 5.39
C ASP A 246 9.03 -8.65 4.61
N ALA A 247 8.65 -7.78 3.68
CA ALA A 247 9.61 -6.95 2.96
C ALA A 247 10.35 -5.98 3.90
N LEU A 248 9.66 -5.37 4.88
CA LEU A 248 10.30 -4.58 5.93
C LEU A 248 11.33 -5.39 6.73
N SER A 249 10.98 -6.63 7.09
CA SER A 249 11.90 -7.52 7.81
C SER A 249 13.14 -7.87 6.99
N ILE A 250 12.98 -8.15 5.69
CA ILE A 250 14.10 -8.38 4.79
C ILE A 250 15.06 -7.19 4.78
N VAL A 251 14.54 -5.98 4.69
CA VAL A 251 15.32 -4.75 4.70
C VAL A 251 16.02 -4.55 6.05
N SER A 252 15.27 -4.64 7.14
CA SER A 252 15.78 -4.48 8.50
C SER A 252 16.92 -5.48 8.82
N ASN A 253 16.72 -6.74 8.47
CA ASN A 253 17.75 -7.79 8.68
C ASN A 253 19.01 -7.54 7.84
N ARG A 254 18.86 -7.00 6.63
CA ARG A 254 20.01 -6.64 5.80
C ARG A 254 20.78 -5.42 6.32
N MET A 255 20.12 -4.58 7.14
CA MET A 255 20.74 -3.42 7.79
C MET A 255 21.28 -3.74 9.20
N ASP A 256 21.35 -5.02 9.57
CA ASP A 256 21.81 -5.51 10.88
C ASP A 256 21.04 -4.86 12.06
N GLN A 257 19.79 -4.51 11.86
CA GLN A 257 18.91 -4.00 12.92
C GLN A 257 18.47 -5.16 13.84
N ILE A 258 18.41 -4.88 15.12
CA ILE A 258 17.94 -5.87 16.11
C ILE A 258 16.43 -6.10 15.91
N PRO A 259 16.00 -7.33 15.64
CA PRO A 259 14.58 -7.63 15.48
C PRO A 259 13.83 -7.49 16.81
N SER A 260 12.56 -7.13 16.71
CA SER A 260 11.60 -7.07 17.82
C SER A 260 10.76 -8.37 17.87
N LYS A 261 9.55 -8.29 18.40
CA LYS A 261 8.58 -9.40 18.49
C LYS A 261 8.38 -10.08 17.10
N ASP A 262 8.36 -11.40 17.10
CA ASP A 262 8.15 -12.26 15.92
C ASP A 262 9.14 -11.98 14.77
N SER A 263 10.37 -11.62 15.11
CA SER A 263 11.44 -11.27 14.15
C SER A 263 11.12 -10.07 13.24
N MET A 264 10.13 -9.26 13.60
CA MET A 264 9.75 -8.06 12.87
C MET A 264 10.66 -6.87 13.25
N PRO A 265 10.84 -5.88 12.37
CA PRO A 265 11.58 -4.67 12.69
C PRO A 265 10.91 -3.86 13.79
N GLY A 266 11.70 -3.18 14.63
CA GLY A 266 11.18 -2.31 15.68
C GLY A 266 10.33 -1.14 15.16
N SER A 267 10.46 -0.79 13.88
CA SER A 267 9.69 0.26 13.21
C SER A 267 8.31 -0.20 12.71
N LEU A 268 7.97 -1.51 12.78
CA LEU A 268 6.75 -2.06 12.18
C LEU A 268 5.51 -1.26 12.51
N TYR A 269 5.31 -0.91 13.79
CA TYR A 269 4.15 -0.13 14.20
C TYR A 269 4.10 1.24 13.51
N SER A 270 5.20 1.97 13.50
CA SER A 270 5.26 3.31 12.89
C SER A 270 5.11 3.26 11.38
N ASP A 271 5.64 2.23 10.72
CA ASP A 271 5.52 2.06 9.27
C ASP A 271 4.08 1.74 8.87
N LEU A 272 3.42 0.82 9.59
CA LEU A 272 2.00 0.54 9.39
C LEU A 272 1.13 1.76 9.71
N ALA A 273 1.39 2.44 10.83
CA ALA A 273 0.64 3.63 11.23
C ALA A 273 0.74 4.74 10.18
N LYS A 274 1.92 4.97 9.59
CA LYS A 274 2.12 5.95 8.52
C LYS A 274 1.20 5.69 7.31
N ILE A 275 1.00 4.44 6.94
CA ILE A 275 0.11 4.02 5.86
C ILE A 275 -1.36 4.23 6.26
N TYR A 276 -1.78 3.65 7.38
CA TYR A 276 -3.17 3.68 7.80
C TYR A 276 -3.68 5.07 8.19
N GLU A 277 -2.81 5.95 8.71
CA GLU A 277 -3.18 7.33 9.04
C GLU A 277 -3.46 8.23 7.82
N LYS A 278 -3.25 7.73 6.62
CA LYS A 278 -3.71 8.38 5.38
C LYS A 278 -5.23 8.31 5.19
N ALA A 279 -5.92 7.36 5.84
CA ALA A 279 -7.38 7.31 5.84
C ALA A 279 -7.96 8.59 6.44
N VAL A 280 -8.91 9.21 5.74
CA VAL A 280 -9.46 10.52 6.11
C VAL A 280 -10.81 10.77 5.46
N GLN A 281 -11.69 11.48 6.16
CA GLN A 281 -12.81 12.19 5.56
C GLN A 281 -12.56 13.69 5.62
N LEU A 282 -12.76 14.37 4.49
CA LEU A 282 -12.57 15.81 4.35
C LEU A 282 -13.89 16.57 4.52
N PRO A 283 -13.87 17.82 4.97
CA PRO A 283 -15.07 18.64 5.14
C PRO A 283 -15.87 18.83 3.85
N GLU A 284 -15.18 18.90 2.71
CA GLU A 284 -15.76 19.19 1.38
C GLU A 284 -16.37 17.95 0.72
N GLY A 285 -16.18 16.76 1.29
CA GLY A 285 -16.81 15.51 0.83
C GLY A 285 -15.84 14.44 0.35
N GLY A 286 -14.62 14.80 -0.07
CA GLY A 286 -13.59 13.86 -0.46
C GLY A 286 -13.16 12.97 0.71
N SER A 287 -12.75 11.75 0.41
CA SER A 287 -12.34 10.81 1.45
C SER A 287 -11.39 9.74 0.94
N ILE A 288 -10.55 9.23 1.85
CA ILE A 288 -9.72 8.04 1.65
C ILE A 288 -10.15 7.01 2.68
N THR A 289 -10.71 5.90 2.22
CA THR A 289 -11.06 4.75 3.05
C THR A 289 -10.12 3.61 2.71
N ILE A 290 -9.59 2.92 3.72
CA ILE A 290 -8.59 1.86 3.52
C ILE A 290 -9.15 0.52 4.01
N ILE A 291 -9.21 -0.47 3.14
CA ILE A 291 -9.39 -1.88 3.48
C ILE A 291 -8.08 -2.60 3.16
N ALA A 292 -7.46 -3.20 4.16
CA ALA A 292 -6.15 -3.81 4.01
C ALA A 292 -6.17 -5.28 4.44
N VAL A 293 -5.89 -6.16 3.49
CA VAL A 293 -5.73 -7.59 3.78
C VAL A 293 -4.47 -7.79 4.61
N THR A 294 -4.60 -8.57 5.66
CA THR A 294 -3.50 -9.06 6.48
C THR A 294 -3.68 -10.56 6.65
N THR A 295 -2.86 -11.35 5.99
CA THR A 295 -2.92 -12.80 6.10
C THR A 295 -2.37 -13.25 7.44
N LEU A 296 -3.03 -14.26 8.01
CA LEU A 296 -2.70 -14.81 9.32
C LEU A 296 -1.90 -16.10 9.14
N ASN A 297 -1.00 -16.37 10.06
CA ASN A 297 -0.34 -17.67 10.14
C ASN A 297 -1.14 -18.56 11.10
N ASP A 298 -1.76 -19.62 10.59
CA ASP A 298 -2.61 -20.54 11.36
C ASP A 298 -3.70 -19.82 12.20
N GLY A 299 -4.28 -18.75 11.67
CA GLY A 299 -5.31 -17.98 12.38
C GLY A 299 -4.81 -17.18 13.58
N ASP A 300 -3.49 -17.03 13.76
CA ASP A 300 -2.89 -16.34 14.90
C ASP A 300 -2.98 -14.80 14.74
N ILE A 301 -3.92 -14.21 15.44
CA ILE A 301 -4.09 -12.75 15.52
C ILE A 301 -3.13 -12.08 16.53
N THR A 302 -2.37 -12.86 17.31
CA THR A 302 -1.43 -12.34 18.31
C THR A 302 -0.03 -12.09 17.74
N HIS A 303 0.22 -12.54 16.52
CA HIS A 303 1.45 -12.23 15.80
C HIS A 303 1.62 -10.71 15.62
N ALA A 304 2.86 -10.23 15.58
CA ALA A 304 3.17 -8.79 15.59
C ALA A 304 2.44 -7.98 14.49
N ILE A 305 2.22 -8.56 13.31
CA ILE A 305 1.59 -7.87 12.18
C ILE A 305 0.09 -7.63 12.44
N PRO A 306 -0.76 -8.66 12.65
CA PRO A 306 -2.17 -8.44 12.91
C PRO A 306 -2.42 -7.71 14.24
N ASP A 307 -1.61 -7.95 15.27
CA ASP A 307 -1.71 -7.29 16.58
C ASP A 307 -1.52 -5.78 16.42
N ASN A 308 -0.42 -5.33 15.83
CA ASN A 308 -0.18 -3.90 15.56
C ASN A 308 -1.26 -3.30 14.66
N THR A 309 -1.69 -4.01 13.62
CA THR A 309 -2.76 -3.57 12.74
C THR A 309 -4.06 -3.35 13.49
N GLY A 310 -4.43 -4.23 14.42
CA GLY A 310 -5.63 -4.11 15.25
C GLY A 310 -5.62 -2.89 16.18
N TYR A 311 -4.43 -2.46 16.65
CA TYR A 311 -4.31 -1.23 17.48
C TYR A 311 -4.44 0.04 16.64
N ILE A 312 -3.95 0.05 15.40
CA ILE A 312 -3.93 1.24 14.54
C ILE A 312 -5.30 1.52 13.92
N THR A 313 -6.09 0.46 13.66
CA THR A 313 -7.31 0.52 12.83
C THR A 313 -8.60 0.59 13.64
N GLU A 314 -9.73 0.90 12.99
CA GLU A 314 -11.04 1.08 13.63
C GLU A 314 -11.93 -0.15 13.51
N GLY A 315 -11.39 -1.32 13.71
CA GLY A 315 -12.12 -2.60 13.69
C GLY A 315 -11.35 -3.67 12.97
N GLN A 316 -12.06 -4.71 12.55
CA GLN A 316 -11.52 -5.82 11.77
C GLN A 316 -12.63 -6.55 11.04
N LEU A 317 -12.36 -7.02 9.84
CA LEU A 317 -13.16 -8.01 9.14
C LEU A 317 -12.40 -9.34 9.15
N TYR A 318 -13.07 -10.42 9.44
CA TYR A 318 -12.47 -11.74 9.52
C TYR A 318 -13.10 -12.67 8.49
N LEU A 319 -12.29 -13.20 7.58
CA LEU A 319 -12.73 -14.20 6.61
C LEU A 319 -12.64 -15.59 7.23
N ARG A 320 -13.68 -16.41 7.07
CA ARG A 320 -13.75 -17.77 7.58
C ARG A 320 -14.38 -18.71 6.58
N LEU A 321 -13.84 -19.91 6.48
CA LEU A 321 -14.52 -21.01 5.81
C LEU A 321 -15.66 -21.52 6.73
N ASP A 322 -16.88 -21.44 6.24
CA ASP A 322 -18.02 -22.07 6.91
C ASP A 322 -18.04 -23.56 6.58
N THR A 323 -17.75 -24.39 7.58
CA THR A 323 -17.63 -25.84 7.44
C THR A 323 -18.95 -26.53 7.09
N ASP A 324 -20.09 -25.92 7.46
CA ASP A 324 -21.41 -26.48 7.21
C ASP A 324 -21.86 -26.28 5.76
N THR A 325 -21.51 -25.16 5.18
CA THR A 325 -21.92 -24.80 3.80
C THR A 325 -20.79 -24.91 2.79
N GLY A 326 -19.54 -25.06 3.23
CA GLY A 326 -18.35 -25.03 2.38
C GLY A 326 -18.09 -23.68 1.72
N LYS A 327 -18.74 -22.61 2.19
CA LYS A 327 -18.62 -21.26 1.66
C LYS A 327 -17.71 -20.41 2.55
N VAL A 328 -17.03 -19.48 1.90
CA VAL A 328 -16.27 -18.45 2.63
C VAL A 328 -17.20 -17.32 3.01
N ILE A 329 -17.21 -16.95 4.27
CA ILE A 329 -18.08 -15.91 4.86
C ILE A 329 -17.27 -14.91 5.66
N ILE A 330 -17.82 -13.72 5.85
CA ILE A 330 -17.35 -12.78 6.88
C ILE A 330 -17.86 -13.28 8.23
N ASP A 331 -16.94 -13.64 9.13
CA ASP A 331 -17.29 -14.16 10.45
C ASP A 331 -17.99 -13.07 11.29
N PRO A 332 -19.28 -13.22 11.64
CA PRO A 332 -20.03 -12.20 12.34
C PRO A 332 -19.58 -12.02 13.80
N PHE A 333 -18.92 -13.02 14.39
CA PHE A 333 -18.50 -12.99 15.80
C PHE A 333 -17.09 -12.42 15.99
N ARG A 334 -16.20 -12.61 15.00
CA ARG A 334 -14.83 -12.11 15.05
C ARG A 334 -14.65 -10.78 14.33
N SER A 335 -15.64 -10.36 13.54
CA SER A 335 -15.61 -9.10 12.83
C SER A 335 -16.23 -7.97 13.65
N LEU A 336 -15.65 -6.80 13.55
CA LEU A 336 -16.09 -5.60 14.27
C LEU A 336 -15.76 -4.35 13.48
N SER A 337 -16.72 -3.45 13.31
CA SER A 337 -16.47 -2.08 12.86
C SER A 337 -16.81 -1.10 14.00
N ARG A 338 -15.81 -0.40 14.51
CA ARG A 338 -15.98 0.56 15.62
C ARG A 338 -16.72 1.82 15.19
N LEU A 339 -16.71 2.14 13.90
CA LEU A 339 -17.34 3.36 13.37
C LEU A 339 -18.79 3.14 12.90
N LYS A 340 -19.28 1.91 12.84
CA LYS A 340 -20.62 1.60 12.34
C LYS A 340 -21.74 2.39 13.05
N GLN A 341 -21.58 2.70 14.34
CA GLN A 341 -22.54 3.48 15.14
C GLN A 341 -22.75 4.91 14.61
N LEU A 342 -21.83 5.40 13.78
CA LEU A 342 -21.96 6.74 13.20
C LEU A 342 -23.01 6.79 12.10
N VAL A 343 -23.31 5.66 11.46
CA VAL A 343 -24.16 5.58 10.25
C VAL A 343 -25.38 4.67 10.39
N ILE A 344 -25.32 3.60 11.20
CA ILE A 344 -26.47 2.69 11.39
C ILE A 344 -27.67 3.41 12.02
N GLY A 345 -28.88 3.10 11.54
CA GLY A 345 -30.11 3.76 11.96
C GLY A 345 -30.24 5.23 11.51
N LYS A 346 -29.24 5.78 10.79
CA LYS A 346 -29.25 7.14 10.24
C LYS A 346 -29.20 7.14 8.71
N GLN A 347 -28.28 6.38 8.15
CA GLN A 347 -28.13 6.18 6.69
C GLN A 347 -28.51 4.77 6.27
N THR A 348 -28.83 3.91 7.19
CA THR A 348 -29.42 2.60 7.02
C THR A 348 -30.82 2.60 7.63
N ARG A 349 -31.54 1.47 7.54
CA ARG A 349 -32.87 1.33 8.17
C ARG A 349 -32.78 1.62 9.67
N GLU A 350 -33.83 2.20 10.23
CA GLU A 350 -33.92 2.56 11.67
C GLU A 350 -33.74 1.34 12.58
N ASP A 351 -34.19 0.17 12.13
CA ASP A 351 -34.09 -1.10 12.88
C ASP A 351 -32.78 -1.87 12.63
N HIS A 352 -31.79 -1.30 11.95
CA HIS A 352 -30.54 -1.97 11.60
C HIS A 352 -29.73 -2.42 12.84
N SER A 353 -29.93 -1.79 13.97
CA SER A 353 -29.22 -2.14 15.22
C SER A 353 -29.88 -3.28 16.01
N GLN A 354 -31.06 -3.75 15.60
CA GLN A 354 -31.83 -4.83 16.23
C GLN A 354 -31.46 -6.19 15.65
#